data_cc60868ff24187533d578f90cf5a7bd5
#
_entry.id   cc60868ff24187533d578f90cf5a7bd5
#
_cell.length_a   1.000
_cell.length_b   1.000
_cell.length_c   1.000
_cell.angle_alpha   90.00
_cell.angle_beta   90.00
_cell.angle_gamma   90.00
#
_symmetry.space_group_name_H-M   'P 1'
#
loop_
_entity.id
_entity.type
_entity.pdbx_description
1 polymer ?
#
loop_
_entity_poly.entity_id
_entity_poly.type
_entity_poly.pdbx_seq_one_letter_code
_entity_poly.pdbx_strand_id
1 'polypeptide(L)'
;MNMVKSLLLGSAAGIVAVAGAQAADLPVKAKPVEYVKICSAYGAGFYYIPGTDICLRVGGYVWSEFEVNNLGAGSGDVTSGSIGGDHIRNRNDDWTSFRVRFDMVFDARTNTEYGTLRSYASVGWQWTTNLDGFQQQQLPASTGNYAWYYDRAFIQFAGLTFGYVGSFFDFDPSLILSQQNSKSFKFTPAIAYTAQLGNGVSASVSMEDSTTRRTNITTFASVGTTVFGFYGPSSNITVAPNLLVVPVAIQDSGFGSTVYAGQYMPDFVANLRVDQAWGDAQISGAVHQLKTSINTATPLFLQGTATPGTGLPWAPNKYGYAALAGVNFKLPALGAGDSFQVEGAWARGAVDYTGLSANPYSNNSSIGYRKGLIGPVIDLFDSFVDSTGQHLAKAWSVNVELRHFWTPTVRSSIAYGHNVVTQPIQSQISAVAGASPGQVGFEPSGKIDQVSANLIWSPVPKLDLGVEALWWRLKTDCGGEDAVTCAADPIRGKSTSTIGGIFRARRDF
;
A
#
# COMPACT_ATOMS: atom_id res chain seq x y z
N MET A 1 69.29 -3.25 -69.57
CA MET A 1 68.06 -4.09 -69.87
C MET A 1 67.76 -5.15 -68.79
N ASN A 2 68.57 -5.29 -67.74
CA ASN A 2 68.36 -6.38 -66.77
C ASN A 2 67.63 -5.95 -65.51
N MET A 3 67.56 -4.67 -65.22
CA MET A 3 66.92 -4.18 -63.98
C MET A 3 65.37 -4.20 -64.05
N VAL A 4 64.83 -3.89 -65.21
CA VAL A 4 63.36 -3.90 -65.44
C VAL A 4 62.76 -5.31 -65.38
N LYS A 5 63.53 -6.36 -65.92
CA LYS A 5 63.08 -7.72 -65.84
C LYS A 5 63.08 -8.30 -64.41
N SER A 6 64.00 -7.90 -63.55
CA SER A 6 64.05 -8.32 -62.17
C SER A 6 62.93 -7.66 -61.35
N LEU A 7 62.56 -6.39 -61.68
CA LEU A 7 61.45 -5.69 -61.00
C LEU A 7 60.10 -6.33 -61.36
N LEU A 8 59.87 -6.70 -62.63
CA LEU A 8 58.67 -7.36 -63.11
C LEU A 8 58.51 -8.76 -62.55
N LEU A 9 59.58 -9.52 -62.44
CA LEU A 9 59.56 -10.89 -61.84
C LEU A 9 59.36 -10.84 -60.30
N GLY A 10 59.86 -9.79 -59.56
CA GLY A 10 59.67 -9.60 -58.16
C GLY A 10 58.24 -9.20 -57.82
N SER A 11 57.67 -8.30 -58.65
CA SER A 11 56.26 -7.88 -58.45
C SER A 11 55.25 -8.99 -58.80
N ALA A 12 55.50 -9.84 -59.80
CA ALA A 12 54.65 -10.96 -60.10
C ALA A 12 54.67 -12.04 -59.01
N ALA A 13 55.83 -12.31 -58.39
CA ALA A 13 55.96 -13.25 -57.29
C ALA A 13 55.29 -12.71 -56.01
N GLY A 14 55.32 -11.38 -55.76
CA GLY A 14 54.61 -10.73 -54.62
C GLY A 14 53.07 -10.82 -54.75
N ILE A 15 52.54 -10.66 -55.96
CA ILE A 15 51.07 -10.74 -56.20
C ILE A 15 50.58 -12.19 -56.06
N VAL A 16 51.35 -13.19 -56.49
CA VAL A 16 50.97 -14.58 -56.31
C VAL A 16 51.03 -15.04 -54.86
N ALA A 17 51.98 -14.51 -54.07
CA ALA A 17 52.06 -14.82 -52.63
C ALA A 17 50.90 -14.20 -51.86
N VAL A 18 50.43 -13.00 -52.22
CA VAL A 18 49.27 -12.34 -51.57
C VAL A 18 47.96 -13.03 -51.97
N ALA A 19 47.82 -13.51 -53.21
CA ALA A 19 46.64 -14.27 -53.67
C ALA A 19 46.53 -15.66 -53.00
N GLY A 20 47.67 -16.29 -52.66
CA GLY A 20 47.67 -17.57 -51.94
C GLY A 20 47.35 -17.49 -50.45
N ALA A 21 47.60 -16.31 -49.83
CA ALA A 21 47.31 -16.10 -48.41
C ALA A 21 45.84 -15.83 -48.11
N GLN A 22 45.05 -15.40 -49.09
CA GLN A 22 43.60 -15.19 -48.91
C GLN A 22 42.73 -16.48 -49.09
N ALA A 23 43.31 -17.57 -49.58
CA ALA A 23 42.55 -18.82 -49.79
C ALA A 23 42.52 -19.77 -48.57
N ALA A 24 43.20 -19.41 -47.48
CA ALA A 24 43.32 -20.27 -46.31
C ALA A 24 42.38 -19.94 -45.13
N ASP A 25 41.64 -18.85 -45.24
CA ASP A 25 40.75 -18.45 -44.14
C ASP A 25 39.30 -18.23 -44.67
N LEU A 26 38.69 -19.31 -45.10
CA LEU A 26 37.23 -19.35 -45.15
C LEU A 26 36.77 -19.31 -43.69
N PRO A 27 36.08 -18.27 -43.26
CA PRO A 27 35.48 -18.27 -41.93
C PRO A 27 34.51 -19.45 -41.94
N VAL A 28 34.86 -20.52 -41.24
CA VAL A 28 33.89 -21.54 -40.86
C VAL A 28 32.81 -20.71 -40.13
N LYS A 29 31.66 -20.59 -40.79
CA LYS A 29 30.50 -19.94 -40.18
C LYS A 29 30.25 -20.67 -38.87
N ALA A 30 30.82 -20.13 -37.78
CA ALA A 30 30.65 -20.69 -36.47
C ALA A 30 29.15 -20.87 -36.29
N LYS A 31 28.71 -22.11 -36.05
CA LYS A 31 27.31 -22.35 -35.63
C LYS A 31 27.00 -21.31 -34.62
N PRO A 32 25.88 -20.53 -34.76
CA PRO A 32 25.47 -19.60 -33.74
C PRO A 32 25.47 -20.39 -32.43
N VAL A 33 26.34 -20.03 -31.52
CA VAL A 33 26.33 -20.61 -30.19
C VAL A 33 25.01 -20.16 -29.61
N GLU A 34 24.07 -21.04 -29.47
CA GLU A 34 22.78 -20.76 -28.84
C GLU A 34 23.06 -20.59 -27.36
N TYR A 35 23.46 -19.38 -26.97
CA TYR A 35 23.85 -19.03 -25.60
C TYR A 35 22.69 -19.18 -24.62
N VAL A 36 21.44 -19.17 -25.11
CA VAL A 36 20.23 -19.25 -24.27
C VAL A 36 19.23 -20.19 -24.96
N LYS A 37 18.92 -21.31 -24.34
CA LYS A 37 17.86 -22.21 -24.77
C LYS A 37 16.50 -21.67 -24.30
N ILE A 38 15.60 -21.40 -25.25
CA ILE A 38 14.25 -20.91 -24.96
C ILE A 38 13.44 -22.01 -24.25
N CYS A 39 12.74 -21.66 -23.18
CA CYS A 39 11.80 -22.50 -22.48
C CYS A 39 10.37 -22.14 -22.90
N SER A 40 9.80 -22.86 -23.87
CA SER A 40 8.43 -22.58 -24.36
C SER A 40 7.32 -23.07 -23.45
N ALA A 41 7.62 -23.93 -22.47
CA ALA A 41 6.64 -24.55 -21.59
C ALA A 41 5.82 -23.52 -20.73
N TYR A 42 6.41 -22.34 -20.46
CA TYR A 42 5.79 -21.30 -19.61
C TYR A 42 5.53 -19.98 -20.35
N GLY A 43 5.61 -20.00 -21.69
CA GLY A 43 5.32 -18.85 -22.54
C GLY A 43 6.55 -18.02 -22.90
N ALA A 44 6.31 -16.86 -23.54
CA ALA A 44 7.37 -16.01 -24.03
C ALA A 44 8.21 -15.37 -22.90
N GLY A 45 9.51 -15.23 -23.16
CA GLY A 45 10.46 -14.61 -22.23
C GLY A 45 11.09 -15.56 -21.22
N PHE A 46 10.69 -16.83 -21.17
CA PHE A 46 11.36 -17.86 -20.37
C PHE A 46 12.51 -18.51 -21.12
N TYR A 47 13.63 -18.73 -20.45
CA TYR A 47 14.80 -19.44 -20.93
C TYR A 47 15.33 -20.41 -19.87
N TYR A 48 15.97 -21.51 -20.32
CA TYR A 48 16.59 -22.44 -19.38
C TYR A 48 17.85 -21.85 -18.76
N ILE A 49 18.01 -22.00 -17.47
CA ILE A 49 19.30 -21.75 -16.80
C ILE A 49 20.26 -22.84 -17.27
N PRO A 50 21.44 -22.50 -17.82
CA PRO A 50 22.38 -23.50 -18.36
C PRO A 50 22.72 -24.60 -17.36
N GLY A 51 22.61 -25.87 -17.80
CA GLY A 51 22.87 -27.04 -16.96
C GLY A 51 21.76 -27.42 -15.96
N THR A 52 20.59 -26.83 -16.10
CA THR A 52 19.42 -27.12 -15.22
C THR A 52 18.13 -27.28 -16.03
N ASP A 53 17.09 -27.83 -15.40
CA ASP A 53 15.73 -27.89 -15.93
C ASP A 53 14.86 -26.66 -15.49
N ILE A 54 15.50 -25.64 -14.94
CA ILE A 54 14.82 -24.45 -14.46
C ILE A 54 14.63 -23.47 -15.61
N CYS A 55 13.38 -23.07 -15.84
CA CYS A 55 13.02 -21.98 -16.74
C CYS A 55 12.93 -20.67 -15.96
N LEU A 56 13.75 -19.70 -16.32
CA LEU A 56 13.80 -18.38 -15.70
C LEU A 56 13.28 -17.32 -16.66
N ARG A 57 12.46 -16.42 -16.16
CA ARG A 57 12.11 -15.16 -16.81
C ARG A 57 12.60 -14.00 -15.93
N VAL A 58 13.33 -13.09 -16.57
CA VAL A 58 13.72 -11.80 -15.98
C VAL A 58 12.91 -10.72 -16.68
N GLY A 59 12.38 -9.79 -15.90
CA GLY A 59 11.61 -8.66 -16.37
C GLY A 59 11.58 -7.57 -15.31
N GLY A 60 10.75 -6.58 -15.50
CA GLY A 60 10.64 -5.51 -14.53
C GLY A 60 10.13 -4.23 -15.16
N TYR A 61 10.28 -3.13 -14.45
CA TYR A 61 9.92 -1.81 -14.95
C TYR A 61 10.78 -0.70 -14.32
N VAL A 62 10.82 0.41 -15.04
CA VAL A 62 11.26 1.70 -14.50
C VAL A 62 10.08 2.64 -14.64
N TRP A 63 9.76 3.39 -13.60
CA TRP A 63 8.85 4.51 -13.70
C TRP A 63 9.46 5.77 -13.11
N SER A 64 9.07 6.92 -13.68
CA SER A 64 9.30 8.24 -13.12
C SER A 64 7.95 8.94 -12.96
N GLU A 65 7.75 9.57 -11.82
CA GLU A 65 6.49 10.17 -11.45
C GLU A 65 6.73 11.57 -10.89
N PHE A 66 5.88 12.50 -11.28
CA PHE A 66 5.80 13.84 -10.74
C PHE A 66 4.39 14.06 -10.19
N GLU A 67 4.29 14.44 -8.95
CA GLU A 67 3.04 14.67 -8.25
C GLU A 67 2.91 16.13 -7.87
N VAL A 68 1.70 16.67 -8.04
CA VAL A 68 1.33 18.04 -7.67
C VAL A 68 0.27 18.00 -6.60
N ASN A 69 0.41 18.85 -5.59
CA ASN A 69 -0.46 18.91 -4.42
C ASN A 69 -0.53 17.54 -3.73
N ASN A 70 0.64 16.99 -3.47
CA ASN A 70 0.80 15.72 -2.77
C ASN A 70 0.10 15.81 -1.41
N LEU A 71 -0.92 15.00 -1.22
CA LEU A 71 -1.74 14.96 -0.01
C LEU A 71 -1.08 14.23 1.15
N GLY A 72 0.09 13.77 0.95
CA GLY A 72 0.88 13.05 1.93
C GLY A 72 1.84 12.11 1.24
N ALA A 73 3.10 12.29 1.55
CA ALA A 73 4.19 11.37 1.36
C ALA A 73 4.24 10.55 0.07
N GLY A 74 4.65 11.17 -1.01
CA GLY A 74 5.44 10.52 -2.06
C GLY A 74 4.93 9.21 -2.67
N SER A 75 3.67 8.85 -2.46
CA SER A 75 3.17 7.60 -2.98
C SER A 75 1.97 7.77 -3.92
N GLY A 76 1.35 8.93 -4.01
CA GLY A 76 0.04 9.02 -4.64
C GLY A 76 -0.95 8.04 -4.00
N ASP A 77 -0.48 7.39 -2.97
CA ASP A 77 -1.11 6.33 -2.23
C ASP A 77 -1.58 6.88 -0.89
N VAL A 78 -2.77 7.41 -0.92
CA VAL A 78 -3.48 7.82 0.31
C VAL A 78 -3.75 6.63 1.24
N THR A 79 -3.46 5.40 0.79
CA THR A 79 -3.67 4.18 1.57
C THR A 79 -2.42 3.71 2.30
N SER A 80 -1.22 4.16 1.93
CA SER A 80 0.02 3.67 2.55
C SER A 80 0.33 4.29 3.91
N GLY A 81 -0.68 4.76 4.64
CA GLY A 81 -0.51 5.38 5.95
C GLY A 81 0.13 6.77 5.89
N SER A 82 0.23 7.33 4.74
CA SER A 82 0.96 8.57 4.48
C SER A 82 0.09 9.81 4.51
N ILE A 83 -1.22 9.68 4.62
CA ILE A 83 -2.03 10.73 5.21
C ILE A 83 -1.99 10.54 6.74
N GLY A 84 -0.96 9.88 7.18
CA GLY A 84 -0.75 9.63 8.56
C GLY A 84 -0.18 10.86 9.20
N GLY A 85 -0.94 11.40 10.04
CA GLY A 85 -0.64 12.60 10.77
C GLY A 85 -1.66 13.66 10.43
N ASP A 86 -2.03 14.30 11.44
CA ASP A 86 -2.71 15.54 11.44
C ASP A 86 -1.91 16.57 10.62
N HIS A 87 -2.17 16.58 9.31
CA HIS A 87 -1.41 17.40 8.39
C HIS A 87 -1.89 18.85 8.45
N ILE A 88 -1.20 19.65 9.25
CA ILE A 88 -1.36 21.09 9.25
C ILE A 88 -0.56 21.65 8.08
N ARG A 89 -1.24 21.96 6.97
CA ARG A 89 -0.59 22.62 5.83
C ARG A 89 0.01 23.96 6.24
N ASN A 90 1.29 24.10 5.99
CA ASN A 90 2.05 25.30 6.27
C ASN A 90 3.06 25.59 5.14
N ARG A 91 3.83 26.67 5.30
CA ARG A 91 4.80 27.11 4.28
C ARG A 91 5.95 26.12 4.04
N ASN A 92 6.18 25.19 4.96
CA ASN A 92 7.28 24.21 4.86
C ASN A 92 6.86 22.92 4.15
N ASP A 93 5.58 22.79 3.75
CA ASP A 93 5.10 21.62 3.06
C ASP A 93 5.51 21.63 1.61
N ASP A 94 5.93 20.47 1.11
CA ASP A 94 6.19 20.27 -0.30
C ASP A 94 4.86 20.15 -1.07
N TRP A 95 4.70 21.02 -2.06
CA TRP A 95 3.54 20.99 -2.96
C TRP A 95 3.73 20.05 -4.15
N THR A 96 4.96 19.64 -4.38
CA THR A 96 5.34 18.76 -5.48
C THR A 96 6.30 17.71 -4.99
N SER A 97 6.21 16.52 -5.55
CA SER A 97 7.18 15.47 -5.31
C SER A 97 7.56 14.75 -6.60
N PHE A 98 8.79 14.25 -6.61
CA PHE A 98 9.26 13.32 -7.61
C PHE A 98 9.42 11.94 -6.99
N ARG A 99 9.07 10.92 -7.74
CA ARG A 99 9.38 9.54 -7.40
C ARG A 99 9.94 8.82 -8.62
N VAL A 100 11.02 8.10 -8.40
CA VAL A 100 11.59 7.18 -9.39
C VAL A 100 11.61 5.81 -8.76
N ARG A 101 11.08 4.81 -9.46
CA ARG A 101 11.08 3.42 -9.02
C ARG A 101 11.65 2.52 -10.11
N PHE A 102 12.51 1.63 -9.71
CA PHE A 102 12.99 0.50 -10.48
C PHE A 102 12.56 -0.79 -9.80
N ASP A 103 11.99 -1.71 -10.55
CA ASP A 103 11.60 -3.03 -10.06
C ASP A 103 12.15 -4.10 -11.00
N MET A 104 12.67 -5.17 -10.44
CA MET A 104 13.19 -6.33 -11.14
C MET A 104 12.44 -7.57 -10.70
N VAL A 105 11.91 -8.29 -11.67
CA VAL A 105 11.13 -9.52 -11.49
C VAL A 105 11.93 -10.72 -11.92
N PHE A 106 12.01 -11.71 -11.05
CA PHE A 106 12.53 -13.04 -11.30
C PHE A 106 11.41 -14.07 -11.15
N ASP A 107 11.13 -14.85 -12.18
CA ASP A 107 10.11 -15.90 -12.18
C ASP A 107 10.76 -17.21 -12.65
N ALA A 108 11.11 -18.07 -11.70
CA ALA A 108 11.76 -19.35 -11.96
C ALA A 108 10.74 -20.47 -11.81
N ARG A 109 10.65 -21.36 -12.81
CA ARG A 109 9.68 -22.46 -12.87
C ARG A 109 10.34 -23.77 -13.28
N THR A 110 9.90 -24.85 -12.64
CA THR A 110 10.32 -26.22 -12.97
C THR A 110 9.08 -27.10 -13.01
N ASN A 111 8.99 -27.95 -14.00
CA ASN A 111 7.93 -28.96 -14.06
C ASN A 111 8.32 -30.16 -13.16
N THR A 112 7.39 -30.59 -12.31
CA THR A 112 7.55 -31.76 -11.43
C THR A 112 6.39 -32.72 -11.61
N GLU A 113 6.48 -33.91 -11.06
CA GLU A 113 5.38 -34.90 -11.03
C GLU A 113 4.13 -34.41 -10.31
N TYR A 114 4.28 -33.43 -9.38
CA TYR A 114 3.18 -32.79 -8.63
C TYR A 114 2.70 -31.47 -9.23
N GLY A 115 3.18 -31.13 -10.44
CA GLY A 115 2.87 -29.87 -11.12
C GLY A 115 4.04 -28.88 -11.12
N THR A 116 3.76 -27.63 -11.45
CA THR A 116 4.80 -26.60 -11.53
C THR A 116 5.26 -26.15 -10.15
N LEU A 117 6.56 -26.31 -9.88
CA LEU A 117 7.24 -25.61 -8.81
C LEU A 117 7.65 -24.22 -9.32
N ARG A 118 7.22 -23.17 -8.66
CA ARG A 118 7.51 -21.76 -8.99
C ARG A 118 8.16 -21.04 -7.84
N SER A 119 9.24 -20.32 -8.10
CA SER A 119 9.82 -19.33 -7.22
C SER A 119 9.74 -17.96 -7.90
N TYR A 120 9.18 -16.99 -7.20
CA TYR A 120 8.98 -15.65 -7.73
C TYR A 120 9.55 -14.62 -6.77
N ALA A 121 10.25 -13.62 -7.29
CA ALA A 121 10.68 -12.46 -6.53
C ALA A 121 10.54 -11.20 -7.39
N SER A 122 10.01 -10.14 -6.78
CA SER A 122 9.96 -8.78 -7.32
C SER A 122 10.61 -7.87 -6.30
N VAL A 123 11.78 -7.35 -6.64
CA VAL A 123 12.61 -6.53 -5.77
C VAL A 123 12.97 -5.25 -6.49
N GLY A 124 13.00 -4.15 -5.76
CA GLY A 124 13.25 -2.88 -6.39
C GLY A 124 13.88 -1.86 -5.47
N TRP A 125 14.08 -0.72 -6.06
CA TRP A 125 14.61 0.46 -5.41
C TRP A 125 13.75 1.66 -5.78
N GLN A 126 13.49 2.52 -4.81
CA GLN A 126 12.73 3.74 -4.98
C GLN A 126 13.48 4.92 -4.40
N TRP A 127 13.45 6.03 -5.13
CA TRP A 127 13.78 7.34 -4.62
C TRP A 127 12.54 8.21 -4.64
N THR A 128 12.31 8.97 -3.58
CA THR A 128 11.18 9.89 -3.48
C THR A 128 11.65 11.19 -2.84
N THR A 129 11.18 12.33 -3.33
CA THR A 129 11.46 13.65 -2.72
C THR A 129 11.09 13.65 -1.25
N ASN A 130 10.03 12.89 -0.91
CA ASN A 130 9.47 12.83 0.42
C ASN A 130 8.94 11.43 0.69
N LEU A 131 9.49 10.70 1.62
CA LEU A 131 9.07 9.35 1.99
C LEU A 131 8.01 9.34 3.09
N ASP A 132 8.02 10.35 3.97
CA ASP A 132 7.10 10.46 5.09
C ASP A 132 6.77 11.92 5.34
N GLY A 133 5.52 12.31 5.18
CA GLY A 133 5.05 13.65 5.54
C GLY A 133 5.35 14.06 6.98
N PHE A 134 5.70 13.10 7.83
CA PHE A 134 6.01 13.32 9.25
C PHE A 134 7.49 13.60 9.50
N GLN A 135 8.41 13.04 8.73
CA GLN A 135 9.85 13.29 8.92
C GLN A 135 10.29 14.68 8.43
N GLN A 136 9.49 15.33 7.60
CA GLN A 136 9.81 16.67 7.08
C GLN A 136 9.79 17.78 8.10
N GLN A 137 9.08 17.63 9.20
CA GLN A 137 9.08 18.66 10.26
C GLN A 137 10.40 18.74 11.03
N GLN A 138 11.30 17.78 10.88
CA GLN A 138 12.53 17.70 11.65
C GLN A 138 13.83 17.76 10.81
N LEU A 139 13.74 17.62 9.48
CA LEU A 139 14.90 17.70 8.61
C LEU A 139 14.73 18.86 7.61
N PRO A 140 15.82 19.54 7.23
CA PRO A 140 15.76 20.53 6.15
C PRO A 140 15.17 19.88 4.90
N ALA A 141 14.25 20.57 4.24
CA ALA A 141 13.43 20.15 3.09
C ALA A 141 14.20 19.72 1.82
N SER A 142 15.36 19.11 1.94
CA SER A 142 16.26 18.87 0.81
C SER A 142 16.82 17.46 0.67
N THR A 143 16.43 16.51 1.51
CA THR A 143 16.96 15.15 1.41
C THR A 143 15.91 14.19 0.88
N GLY A 144 15.99 13.85 -0.41
CA GLY A 144 15.29 12.72 -0.97
C GLY A 144 15.68 11.43 -0.25
N ASN A 145 14.73 10.52 -0.09
CA ASN A 145 14.92 9.28 0.61
C ASN A 145 15.00 8.09 -0.35
N TYR A 146 15.91 7.19 -0.07
CA TYR A 146 16.08 5.94 -0.79
C TYR A 146 15.45 4.80 0.00
N ALA A 147 14.68 3.96 -0.68
CA ALA A 147 14.14 2.75 -0.10
C ALA A 147 14.39 1.55 -1.01
N TRP A 148 14.92 0.49 -0.44
CA TRP A 148 14.79 -0.84 -1.00
C TRP A 148 13.42 -1.37 -0.65
N TYR A 149 12.76 -2.03 -1.60
CA TYR A 149 11.49 -2.69 -1.36
C TYR A 149 11.45 -4.03 -2.10
N TYR A 150 10.65 -4.92 -1.60
CA TYR A 150 10.23 -6.11 -2.31
C TYR A 150 8.71 -6.07 -2.39
N ASP A 151 8.24 -6.20 -3.61
CA ASP A 151 6.81 -6.19 -3.88
C ASP A 151 6.22 -7.57 -3.53
N ARG A 152 6.90 -8.63 -3.98
CA ARG A 152 6.50 -10.02 -3.71
C ARG A 152 7.71 -10.93 -3.70
N ALA A 153 7.67 -11.95 -2.85
CA ALA A 153 8.66 -13.02 -2.82
C ALA A 153 8.00 -14.29 -2.31
N PHE A 154 7.80 -15.30 -3.16
CA PHE A 154 7.04 -16.48 -2.78
C PHE A 154 7.45 -17.74 -3.54
N ILE A 155 7.06 -18.89 -2.99
CA ILE A 155 7.12 -20.22 -3.60
C ILE A 155 5.69 -20.71 -3.79
N GLN A 156 5.41 -21.30 -4.97
CA GLN A 156 4.16 -21.99 -5.25
C GLN A 156 4.43 -23.43 -5.64
N PHE A 157 3.69 -24.36 -5.07
CA PHE A 157 3.82 -25.79 -5.35
C PHE A 157 2.54 -26.55 -5.01
N ALA A 158 2.01 -27.34 -5.92
CA ALA A 158 0.84 -28.21 -5.72
C ALA A 158 -0.37 -27.49 -5.06
N GLY A 159 -0.68 -26.28 -5.48
CA GLY A 159 -1.74 -25.45 -4.91
C GLY A 159 -1.35 -24.68 -3.66
N LEU A 160 -0.22 -24.99 -3.03
CA LEU A 160 0.31 -24.26 -1.88
C LEU A 160 1.05 -23.00 -2.34
N THR A 161 0.97 -21.94 -1.55
CA THR A 161 1.72 -20.69 -1.70
C THR A 161 2.34 -20.31 -0.36
N PHE A 162 3.64 -20.00 -0.35
CA PHE A 162 4.42 -19.63 0.83
C PHE A 162 5.22 -18.38 0.53
N GLY A 163 5.09 -17.33 1.32
CA GLY A 163 5.93 -16.15 1.21
C GLY A 163 5.17 -14.84 1.29
N TYR A 164 5.78 -13.77 0.79
CA TYR A 164 5.22 -12.43 0.75
C TYR A 164 4.45 -12.24 -0.55
N VAL A 165 3.14 -12.11 -0.45
CA VAL A 165 2.19 -12.11 -1.57
C VAL A 165 1.11 -11.06 -1.37
N GLY A 166 0.33 -10.76 -2.41
CA GLY A 166 -0.94 -10.06 -2.24
C GLY A 166 -1.87 -10.88 -1.35
N SER A 167 -2.54 -10.22 -0.42
CA SER A 167 -3.50 -10.86 0.48
C SER A 167 -4.58 -11.60 -0.31
N PHE A 168 -4.95 -12.79 0.12
CA PHE A 168 -6.03 -13.58 -0.47
C PHE A 168 -7.41 -12.98 -0.23
N PHE A 169 -7.49 -11.97 0.62
CA PHE A 169 -8.73 -11.20 0.82
C PHE A 169 -8.99 -10.24 -0.34
N ASP A 170 -7.94 -9.65 -0.90
CA ASP A 170 -8.02 -8.57 -1.88
C ASP A 170 -8.53 -9.08 -3.23
N PHE A 171 -9.28 -8.22 -3.90
CA PHE A 171 -9.77 -8.46 -5.26
C PHE A 171 -8.73 -7.98 -6.29
N ASP A 172 -9.15 -7.39 -7.39
CA ASP A 172 -8.28 -6.96 -8.48
C ASP A 172 -7.59 -5.62 -8.18
N PRO A 173 -6.41 -5.36 -8.76
CA PRO A 173 -5.74 -4.07 -8.62
C PRO A 173 -6.55 -2.92 -9.22
N SER A 174 -6.27 -1.70 -8.78
CA SER A 174 -6.92 -0.50 -9.27
C SER A 174 -6.57 -0.20 -10.73
N LEU A 175 -7.53 0.38 -11.47
CA LEU A 175 -7.39 0.76 -12.88
C LEU A 175 -6.80 2.17 -13.07
N ILE A 176 -6.50 2.88 -11.98
CA ILE A 176 -5.93 4.24 -11.96
C ILE A 176 -4.44 4.23 -11.64
N LEU A 177 -3.78 5.38 -11.77
CA LEU A 177 -2.35 5.51 -11.42
C LEU A 177 -2.13 5.61 -9.92
N SER A 178 -2.98 6.37 -9.23
CA SER A 178 -3.05 6.39 -7.76
C SER A 178 -3.74 5.13 -7.24
N GLN A 179 -3.69 4.93 -5.94
CA GLN A 179 -4.48 3.88 -5.29
C GLN A 179 -5.76 4.46 -4.71
N GLN A 180 -6.87 3.72 -4.80
CA GLN A 180 -8.12 4.10 -4.16
C GLN A 180 -8.14 3.69 -2.69
N ASN A 181 -8.48 4.64 -1.80
CA ASN A 181 -8.63 4.38 -0.36
C ASN A 181 -9.77 3.41 -0.02
N SER A 182 -10.70 3.23 -0.94
CA SER A 182 -11.87 2.36 -0.79
C SER A 182 -11.62 0.95 -1.27
N LYS A 183 -10.39 0.63 -1.68
CA LYS A 183 -10.03 -0.65 -2.25
C LYS A 183 -9.08 -1.38 -1.32
N SER A 184 -9.46 -2.59 -0.90
CA SER A 184 -8.58 -3.44 -0.12
C SER A 184 -7.39 -3.85 -0.97
N PHE A 185 -6.19 -3.54 -0.51
CA PHE A 185 -4.95 -3.90 -1.20
C PHE A 185 -3.78 -3.95 -0.23
N LYS A 186 -3.22 -5.15 -0.03
CA LYS A 186 -2.10 -5.36 0.88
C LYS A 186 -1.22 -6.50 0.45
N PHE A 187 0.08 -6.33 0.60
CA PHE A 187 1.03 -7.45 0.57
C PHE A 187 1.33 -7.90 1.98
N THR A 188 1.41 -9.22 2.18
CA THR A 188 1.58 -9.83 3.50
C THR A 188 2.32 -11.16 3.39
N PRO A 189 3.12 -11.55 4.40
CA PRO A 189 3.56 -12.93 4.53
C PRO A 189 2.35 -13.86 4.70
N ALA A 190 2.29 -14.92 3.90
CA ALA A 190 1.17 -15.84 3.91
C ALA A 190 1.61 -17.29 3.67
N ILE A 191 0.81 -18.21 4.23
CA ILE A 191 0.76 -19.62 3.86
C ILE A 191 -0.66 -19.88 3.38
N ALA A 192 -0.81 -20.29 2.12
CA ALA A 192 -2.12 -20.46 1.52
C ALA A 192 -2.22 -21.76 0.71
N TYR A 193 -3.44 -22.24 0.56
CA TYR A 193 -3.80 -23.31 -0.34
C TYR A 193 -4.95 -22.87 -1.25
N THR A 194 -4.79 -23.09 -2.56
CA THR A 194 -5.80 -22.79 -3.57
C THR A 194 -6.20 -24.08 -4.27
N ALA A 195 -7.48 -24.44 -4.16
CA ALA A 195 -8.10 -25.52 -4.90
C ALA A 195 -8.73 -25.01 -6.19
N GLN A 196 -8.41 -25.64 -7.32
CA GLN A 196 -9.09 -25.40 -8.60
C GLN A 196 -10.33 -26.30 -8.68
N LEU A 197 -11.52 -25.71 -8.72
CA LEU A 197 -12.80 -26.44 -8.70
C LEU A 197 -13.33 -26.69 -10.13
N GLY A 198 -12.62 -26.24 -11.16
CA GLY A 198 -12.99 -26.36 -12.55
C GLY A 198 -13.81 -25.17 -13.04
N ASN A 199 -13.95 -25.07 -14.38
CA ASN A 199 -14.69 -23.99 -15.05
C ASN A 199 -14.30 -22.57 -14.60
N GLY A 200 -13.00 -22.35 -14.31
CA GLY A 200 -12.50 -21.06 -13.84
C GLY A 200 -12.85 -20.70 -12.39
N VAL A 201 -13.42 -21.65 -11.63
CA VAL A 201 -13.73 -21.46 -10.21
C VAL A 201 -12.57 -21.95 -9.36
N SER A 202 -12.15 -21.15 -8.39
CA SER A 202 -11.13 -21.49 -7.40
C SER A 202 -11.57 -21.09 -5.99
N ALA A 203 -11.11 -21.85 -5.00
CA ALA A 203 -11.29 -21.53 -3.60
C ALA A 203 -9.94 -21.52 -2.90
N SER A 204 -9.68 -20.50 -2.10
CA SER A 204 -8.42 -20.38 -1.35
C SER A 204 -8.70 -20.20 0.12
N VAL A 205 -7.77 -20.73 0.93
CA VAL A 205 -7.67 -20.47 2.37
C VAL A 205 -6.23 -20.07 2.67
N SER A 206 -6.04 -19.05 3.52
CA SER A 206 -4.72 -18.59 3.91
C SER A 206 -4.62 -18.27 5.40
N MET A 207 -3.39 -18.37 5.91
CA MET A 207 -2.94 -17.77 7.15
C MET A 207 -2.01 -16.61 6.77
N GLU A 208 -2.34 -15.40 7.19
CA GLU A 208 -1.65 -14.17 6.84
C GLU A 208 -1.10 -13.49 8.11
N ASP A 209 0.02 -12.78 7.97
CA ASP A 209 0.58 -12.01 9.08
C ASP A 209 -0.36 -10.87 9.46
N SER A 210 -0.96 -10.97 10.67
CA SER A 210 -1.91 -9.98 11.15
C SER A 210 -1.30 -8.58 11.32
N THR A 211 0.02 -8.47 11.46
CA THR A 211 0.68 -7.18 11.69
C THR A 211 0.57 -6.23 10.50
N THR A 212 0.40 -6.76 9.29
CA THR A 212 0.25 -5.97 8.06
C THR A 212 -1.12 -5.32 7.92
N ARG A 213 -2.13 -5.82 8.65
CA ARG A 213 -3.54 -5.37 8.60
C ARG A 213 -4.00 -4.68 9.89
N ARG A 214 -3.11 -4.45 10.84
CA ARG A 214 -3.43 -3.73 12.08
C ARG A 214 -3.59 -2.24 11.78
N THR A 215 -4.69 -1.66 12.25
CA THR A 215 -4.76 -0.23 12.50
C THR A 215 -4.27 0.03 13.93
N ASN A 216 -5.05 0.55 14.83
CA ASN A 216 -4.64 0.68 16.24
C ASN A 216 -5.66 0.00 17.17
N ILE A 217 -5.21 -0.36 18.35
CA ILE A 217 -6.08 -0.48 19.52
C ILE A 217 -5.77 0.73 20.38
N THR A 218 -6.76 1.56 20.65
CA THR A 218 -6.60 2.79 21.43
C THR A 218 -7.33 2.71 22.76
N THR A 219 -6.94 3.55 23.69
CA THR A 219 -7.56 3.68 25.03
C THR A 219 -7.47 5.12 25.49
N PHE A 220 -8.23 5.46 26.54
CA PHE A 220 -8.03 6.73 27.21
C PHE A 220 -6.63 6.79 27.80
N ALA A 221 -5.81 7.72 27.34
CA ALA A 221 -4.61 8.09 28.07
C ALA A 221 -4.99 9.09 29.15
N SER A 222 -5.01 8.68 30.43
CA SER A 222 -5.07 9.65 31.48
C SER A 222 -3.67 10.14 31.80
N VAL A 223 -3.41 11.40 31.54
CA VAL A 223 -2.18 12.05 31.96
C VAL A 223 -2.40 12.57 33.38
N GLY A 224 -1.72 11.93 34.31
CA GLY A 224 -1.78 12.30 35.75
C GLY A 224 -1.14 13.63 36.11
N THR A 225 -0.83 14.48 35.14
CA THR A 225 -0.37 15.87 35.38
C THR A 225 -0.54 16.65 34.09
N THR A 226 -1.17 17.80 34.20
CA THR A 226 -1.37 18.72 33.09
C THR A 226 -0.02 19.17 32.55
N VAL A 227 0.32 18.74 31.38
CA VAL A 227 1.47 19.25 30.67
C VAL A 227 0.96 19.89 29.40
N PHE A 228 1.00 21.20 29.34
CA PHE A 228 0.90 21.90 28.07
C PHE A 228 2.18 21.62 27.29
N GLY A 229 2.16 20.62 26.43
CA GLY A 229 3.27 20.31 25.53
C GLY A 229 3.17 21.12 24.26
N PHE A 230 3.99 22.13 24.12
CA PHE A 230 4.38 22.58 22.80
C PHE A 230 5.25 21.52 22.16
N TYR A 231 5.03 21.23 20.88
CA TYR A 231 5.84 20.33 20.07
C TYR A 231 7.34 20.61 20.23
N GLY A 232 8.09 19.61 20.63
CA GLY A 232 9.53 19.58 20.60
C GLY A 232 10.05 18.23 21.08
N PRO A 233 11.03 17.61 20.39
CA PRO A 233 11.61 16.37 20.84
C PRO A 233 12.37 16.61 22.14
N SER A 234 12.08 15.77 23.16
CA SER A 234 12.86 15.68 24.40
C SER A 234 12.99 16.98 25.23
N SER A 235 11.93 17.48 25.80
CA SER A 235 12.05 18.46 26.89
C SER A 235 11.64 17.83 28.21
N ASN A 236 12.56 17.81 29.17
CA ASN A 236 12.24 17.54 30.57
C ASN A 236 11.30 18.64 31.07
N ILE A 237 10.07 18.29 31.32
CA ILE A 237 9.05 19.23 31.78
C ILE A 237 9.05 19.23 33.30
N THR A 238 9.42 20.35 33.89
CA THR A 238 9.30 20.58 35.35
C THR A 238 7.90 21.09 35.64
N VAL A 239 7.12 20.32 36.37
CA VAL A 239 5.72 20.64 36.71
C VAL A 239 5.70 21.50 37.97
N ALA A 240 4.96 22.61 37.93
CA ALA A 240 4.75 23.45 39.10
C ALA A 240 3.78 22.78 40.08
N PRO A 241 3.97 22.94 41.41
CA PRO A 241 3.31 22.09 42.41
C PRO A 241 1.83 22.37 42.71
N ASN A 242 1.14 23.22 41.95
CA ASN A 242 -0.25 23.61 42.23
C ASN A 242 -1.18 23.57 41.02
N LEU A 243 -0.92 22.68 40.05
CA LEU A 243 -1.76 22.61 38.87
C LEU A 243 -2.89 21.58 39.04
N LEU A 244 -4.11 22.00 38.77
CA LEU A 244 -5.31 21.17 38.80
C LEU A 244 -5.15 20.00 37.79
N VAL A 245 -5.27 18.79 38.31
CA VAL A 245 -5.23 17.59 37.46
C VAL A 245 -6.56 17.49 36.73
N VAL A 246 -6.60 17.83 35.48
CA VAL A 246 -7.72 17.52 34.56
C VAL A 246 -7.35 16.27 33.79
N PRO A 247 -8.18 15.22 33.78
CA PRO A 247 -7.95 14.09 32.89
C PRO A 247 -8.09 14.59 31.47
N VAL A 248 -6.98 14.74 30.79
CA VAL A 248 -6.93 15.05 29.37
C VAL A 248 -6.65 13.77 28.66
N ALA A 249 -7.58 13.35 27.82
CA ALA A 249 -7.25 12.36 26.80
C ALA A 249 -6.29 13.02 25.82
N ILE A 250 -5.00 12.76 25.98
CA ILE A 250 -4.04 13.16 24.96
C ILE A 250 -4.08 12.08 23.92
N GLN A 251 -4.87 12.33 22.92
CA GLN A 251 -4.71 11.63 21.68
C GLN A 251 -3.82 12.50 20.83
N ASP A 252 -2.75 11.88 20.47
CA ASP A 252 -1.80 12.28 19.47
C ASP A 252 -1.05 13.59 19.70
N SER A 253 0.12 13.35 19.86
CA SER A 253 1.23 14.08 19.29
C SER A 253 2.48 13.31 19.66
N GLY A 254 2.71 12.26 18.93
CA GLY A 254 3.96 11.51 19.01
C GLY A 254 4.01 10.43 20.09
N PHE A 255 2.92 10.11 20.77
CA PHE A 255 2.77 8.96 21.67
C PHE A 255 1.67 8.01 21.21
N GLY A 256 1.59 7.75 19.91
CA GLY A 256 0.78 6.68 19.35
C GLY A 256 1.29 5.32 19.80
N SER A 257 1.27 5.04 21.08
CA SER A 257 1.47 3.69 21.55
C SER A 257 0.19 2.94 21.27
N THR A 258 0.18 2.22 20.13
CA THR A 258 -0.79 1.16 19.99
C THR A 258 -0.75 0.28 21.22
N VAL A 259 -1.90 0.01 21.79
CA VAL A 259 -2.00 -0.94 22.89
C VAL A 259 -2.21 -2.38 22.40
N TYR A 260 -1.87 -2.66 21.14
CA TYR A 260 -1.75 -4.03 20.67
C TYR A 260 -0.69 -4.78 21.48
N ALA A 261 -1.05 -5.98 21.93
CA ALA A 261 -0.08 -6.96 22.43
C ALA A 261 0.63 -7.65 21.27
N GLY A 262 1.65 -8.44 21.58
CA GLY A 262 2.31 -9.30 20.60
C GLY A 262 1.33 -10.19 19.84
N GLN A 263 1.65 -10.49 18.59
CA GLN A 263 0.86 -11.39 17.74
C GLN A 263 0.79 -12.79 18.39
N TYR A 264 -0.42 -13.32 18.50
CA TYR A 264 -0.66 -14.66 19.02
C TYR A 264 -1.31 -15.56 17.97
N MET A 265 -2.11 -15.00 17.09
CA MET A 265 -2.81 -15.70 16.02
C MET A 265 -2.63 -14.93 14.71
N PRO A 266 -2.32 -15.60 13.59
CA PRO A 266 -2.37 -14.97 12.27
C PRO A 266 -3.82 -14.65 11.90
N ASP A 267 -4.00 -13.83 10.88
CA ASP A 267 -5.29 -13.66 10.24
C ASP A 267 -5.62 -14.90 9.41
N PHE A 268 -6.86 -15.34 9.48
CA PHE A 268 -7.38 -16.40 8.64
C PHE A 268 -8.27 -15.78 7.57
N VAL A 269 -7.93 -16.07 6.32
CA VAL A 269 -8.66 -15.55 5.16
C VAL A 269 -9.14 -16.71 4.30
N ALA A 270 -10.33 -16.55 3.73
CA ALA A 270 -10.85 -17.48 2.72
C ALA A 270 -11.48 -16.67 1.57
N ASN A 271 -11.34 -17.16 0.35
CA ASN A 271 -12.02 -16.61 -0.81
C ASN A 271 -12.59 -17.67 -1.73
N LEU A 272 -13.57 -17.27 -2.50
CA LEU A 272 -14.09 -17.97 -3.66
C LEU A 272 -14.02 -17.02 -4.85
N ARG A 273 -13.31 -17.42 -5.91
CA ARG A 273 -13.09 -16.62 -7.12
C ARG A 273 -13.57 -17.39 -8.35
N VAL A 274 -14.12 -16.64 -9.29
CA VAL A 274 -14.48 -17.13 -10.61
C VAL A 274 -13.83 -16.25 -11.67
N ASP A 275 -13.11 -16.87 -12.61
CA ASP A 275 -12.49 -16.23 -13.76
C ASP A 275 -13.11 -16.81 -15.04
N GLN A 276 -13.78 -15.96 -15.83
CA GLN A 276 -14.53 -16.36 -17.02
C GLN A 276 -14.25 -15.42 -18.19
N ALA A 277 -14.81 -15.76 -19.37
CA ALA A 277 -14.69 -14.91 -20.55
C ALA A 277 -15.33 -13.53 -20.37
N TRP A 278 -16.39 -13.43 -19.59
CA TRP A 278 -17.09 -12.17 -19.28
C TRP A 278 -16.33 -11.28 -18.29
N GLY A 279 -15.41 -11.86 -17.51
CA GLY A 279 -14.69 -11.16 -16.44
C GLY A 279 -14.37 -12.08 -15.29
N ASP A 280 -14.27 -11.50 -14.12
CA ASP A 280 -13.97 -12.21 -12.88
C ASP A 280 -14.74 -11.63 -11.70
N ALA A 281 -14.97 -12.47 -10.69
CA ALA A 281 -15.62 -12.07 -9.46
C ALA A 281 -15.05 -12.82 -8.27
N GLN A 282 -15.07 -12.20 -7.10
CA GLN A 282 -14.56 -12.79 -5.86
C GLN A 282 -15.44 -12.39 -4.69
N ILE A 283 -15.61 -13.33 -3.75
CA ILE A 283 -16.06 -13.06 -2.39
C ILE A 283 -14.97 -13.51 -1.42
N SER A 284 -14.72 -12.72 -0.40
CA SER A 284 -13.69 -13.01 0.60
C SER A 284 -14.20 -12.75 2.01
N GLY A 285 -13.63 -13.49 2.97
CA GLY A 285 -13.85 -13.28 4.40
C GLY A 285 -12.56 -13.38 5.17
N ALA A 286 -12.42 -12.59 6.24
CA ALA A 286 -11.25 -12.60 7.12
C ALA A 286 -11.67 -12.57 8.59
N VAL A 287 -10.83 -13.19 9.43
CA VAL A 287 -10.89 -13.13 10.90
C VAL A 287 -9.57 -12.60 11.41
N HIS A 288 -9.64 -11.51 12.19
CA HIS A 288 -8.50 -10.77 12.73
C HIS A 288 -8.51 -10.79 14.26
N GLN A 289 -7.37 -11.05 14.91
CA GLN A 289 -7.28 -11.09 16.37
C GLN A 289 -6.91 -9.72 16.95
N LEU A 290 -7.73 -9.25 17.86
CA LEU A 290 -7.53 -8.04 18.66
C LEU A 290 -7.08 -8.40 20.06
N LYS A 291 -5.77 -8.40 20.28
CA LYS A 291 -5.15 -8.67 21.57
C LYS A 291 -4.54 -7.39 22.12
N THR A 292 -4.99 -6.96 23.29
CA THR A 292 -4.50 -5.74 23.93
C THR A 292 -3.45 -6.02 24.99
N SER A 293 -2.50 -5.10 25.15
CA SER A 293 -1.47 -5.13 26.19
C SER A 293 -1.91 -4.44 27.49
N ILE A 294 -3.14 -3.95 27.55
CA ILE A 294 -3.65 -3.25 28.73
C ILE A 294 -4.65 -4.09 29.53
N ASN A 295 -4.79 -3.71 30.80
CA ASN A 295 -5.69 -4.32 31.74
C ASN A 295 -6.84 -3.36 32.06
N THR A 296 -8.08 -3.81 31.88
CA THR A 296 -9.28 -3.00 32.13
C THR A 296 -9.51 -2.66 33.60
N ALA A 297 -8.93 -3.42 34.52
CA ALA A 297 -9.06 -3.17 35.95
C ALA A 297 -8.04 -2.17 36.50
N THR A 298 -7.02 -1.81 35.72
CA THR A 298 -6.03 -0.82 36.14
C THR A 298 -6.54 0.59 35.86
N PRO A 299 -6.52 1.50 36.86
CA PRO A 299 -6.79 2.89 36.60
C PRO A 299 -5.94 3.40 35.44
N LEU A 300 -6.53 4.18 34.55
CA LEU A 300 -5.91 4.63 33.30
C LEU A 300 -4.51 5.22 33.46
N PHE A 301 -4.27 5.97 34.54
CA PHE A 301 -2.98 6.61 34.79
C PHE A 301 -1.86 5.64 35.21
N LEU A 302 -2.19 4.40 35.57
CA LEU A 302 -1.21 3.37 35.91
C LEU A 302 -0.96 2.38 34.77
N GLN A 303 -1.70 2.45 33.68
CA GLN A 303 -1.57 1.48 32.59
C GLN A 303 -0.21 1.53 31.88
N GLY A 304 0.40 2.70 31.78
CA GLY A 304 1.75 2.86 31.22
C GLY A 304 2.87 2.32 32.13
N THR A 305 2.56 2.01 33.39
CA THR A 305 3.52 1.47 34.38
C THR A 305 3.17 0.06 34.85
N ALA A 306 2.18 -0.58 34.22
CA ALA A 306 1.80 -1.94 34.57
C ALA A 306 2.99 -2.90 34.39
N THR A 307 3.71 -3.13 35.45
CA THR A 307 4.77 -4.13 35.52
C THR A 307 4.15 -5.52 35.34
N PRO A 308 4.73 -6.37 34.49
CA PRO A 308 4.33 -7.78 34.46
C PRO A 308 4.35 -8.37 35.88
N GLY A 309 3.23 -8.86 36.35
CA GLY A 309 3.16 -9.51 37.67
C GLY A 309 2.16 -8.92 38.66
N THR A 310 1.40 -7.87 38.33
CA THR A 310 0.41 -7.28 39.23
C THR A 310 -0.83 -8.15 39.49
N GLY A 311 -0.95 -9.32 38.84
CA GLY A 311 -2.07 -10.26 39.04
C GLY A 311 -3.43 -9.79 38.56
N LEU A 312 -3.52 -8.61 37.91
CA LEU A 312 -4.77 -8.10 37.40
C LEU A 312 -5.12 -8.75 36.05
N PRO A 313 -6.40 -9.05 35.77
CA PRO A 313 -6.81 -9.71 34.54
C PRO A 313 -6.62 -8.80 33.34
N TRP A 314 -6.05 -9.31 32.25
CA TRP A 314 -5.96 -8.65 30.97
C TRP A 314 -7.36 -8.46 30.36
N ALA A 315 -7.54 -7.45 29.57
CA ALA A 315 -8.74 -7.34 28.75
C ALA A 315 -8.85 -8.59 27.86
N PRO A 316 -10.04 -9.24 27.79
CA PRO A 316 -10.21 -10.43 26.98
C PRO A 316 -9.96 -10.13 25.50
N ASN A 317 -9.27 -11.06 24.82
CA ASN A 317 -9.08 -10.96 23.37
C ASN A 317 -10.42 -10.91 22.66
N LYS A 318 -10.52 -10.06 21.65
CA LYS A 318 -11.65 -10.01 20.72
C LYS A 318 -11.21 -10.38 19.31
N TYR A 319 -12.19 -10.66 18.47
CA TYR A 319 -11.96 -10.96 17.06
C TYR A 319 -12.70 -9.92 16.22
N GLY A 320 -11.96 -9.37 15.26
CA GLY A 320 -12.51 -8.58 14.17
C GLY A 320 -12.83 -9.49 12.98
N TYR A 321 -13.72 -9.03 12.11
CA TYR A 321 -14.12 -9.72 10.90
C TYR A 321 -14.19 -8.76 9.75
N ALA A 322 -13.89 -9.26 8.55
CA ALA A 322 -14.08 -8.52 7.32
C ALA A 322 -14.72 -9.40 6.25
N ALA A 323 -15.45 -8.78 5.35
CA ALA A 323 -16.02 -9.40 4.16
C ALA A 323 -15.85 -8.47 2.97
N LEU A 324 -15.57 -9.06 1.80
CA LEU A 324 -15.41 -8.34 0.54
C LEU A 324 -16.18 -9.07 -0.56
N ALA A 325 -16.74 -8.30 -1.49
CA ALA A 325 -17.27 -8.79 -2.75
C ALA A 325 -16.82 -7.86 -3.88
N GLY A 326 -16.30 -8.44 -4.94
CA GLY A 326 -15.82 -7.72 -6.11
C GLY A 326 -16.24 -8.39 -7.41
N VAL A 327 -16.44 -7.60 -8.46
CA VAL A 327 -16.68 -8.05 -9.80
C VAL A 327 -16.02 -7.12 -10.80
N ASN A 328 -15.41 -7.70 -11.83
CA ASN A 328 -14.79 -7.01 -12.95
C ASN A 328 -15.38 -7.55 -14.25
N PHE A 329 -16.15 -6.73 -14.95
CA PHE A 329 -16.73 -7.05 -16.25
C PHE A 329 -15.82 -6.59 -17.38
N LYS A 330 -15.47 -7.48 -18.27
CA LYS A 330 -14.88 -7.14 -19.57
C LYS A 330 -15.98 -6.66 -20.50
N LEU A 331 -15.79 -5.52 -21.15
CA LEU A 331 -16.80 -4.86 -21.97
C LEU A 331 -16.36 -4.78 -23.46
N PRO A 332 -16.09 -5.91 -24.13
CA PRO A 332 -15.56 -5.92 -25.49
C PRO A 332 -16.51 -5.30 -26.53
N ALA A 333 -17.79 -5.18 -26.21
CA ALA A 333 -18.76 -4.50 -27.04
C ALA A 333 -18.60 -2.98 -27.10
N LEU A 334 -17.97 -2.36 -26.08
CA LEU A 334 -17.67 -0.93 -26.06
C LEU A 334 -16.29 -0.66 -26.67
N GLY A 335 -15.32 -1.50 -26.38
CA GLY A 335 -13.97 -1.43 -26.92
C GLY A 335 -13.12 -2.61 -26.46
N ALA A 336 -12.14 -2.99 -27.27
CA ALA A 336 -11.21 -4.06 -26.91
C ALA A 336 -10.33 -3.62 -25.71
N GLY A 337 -10.48 -4.29 -24.56
CA GLY A 337 -9.77 -3.97 -23.32
C GLY A 337 -10.58 -3.13 -22.34
N ASP A 338 -11.78 -2.71 -22.69
CA ASP A 338 -12.68 -2.02 -21.78
C ASP A 338 -13.10 -2.92 -20.63
N SER A 339 -13.19 -2.32 -19.44
CA SER A 339 -13.60 -3.04 -18.24
C SER A 339 -14.33 -2.13 -17.26
N PHE A 340 -15.24 -2.72 -16.51
CA PHE A 340 -15.97 -2.08 -15.43
C PHE A 340 -15.82 -2.91 -14.17
N GLN A 341 -15.31 -2.31 -13.10
CA GLN A 341 -15.01 -2.96 -11.85
C GLN A 341 -15.80 -2.34 -10.70
N VAL A 342 -16.36 -3.19 -9.84
CA VAL A 342 -16.98 -2.78 -8.58
C VAL A 342 -16.47 -3.67 -7.47
N GLU A 343 -16.10 -3.06 -6.34
CA GLU A 343 -15.70 -3.74 -5.13
C GLU A 343 -16.39 -3.09 -3.93
N GLY A 344 -16.82 -3.89 -2.98
CA GLY A 344 -17.32 -3.43 -1.70
C GLY A 344 -16.72 -4.26 -0.58
N ALA A 345 -16.28 -3.60 0.50
CA ALA A 345 -15.78 -4.26 1.70
C ALA A 345 -16.49 -3.74 2.96
N TRP A 346 -16.61 -4.60 3.94
CA TRP A 346 -17.14 -4.30 5.27
C TRP A 346 -16.26 -4.94 6.33
N ALA A 347 -16.03 -4.21 7.42
CA ALA A 347 -15.23 -4.71 8.53
C ALA A 347 -15.78 -4.24 9.89
N ARG A 348 -15.52 -5.04 10.90
CA ARG A 348 -15.74 -4.72 12.31
C ARG A 348 -14.54 -5.19 13.12
N GLY A 349 -13.78 -4.24 13.70
CA GLY A 349 -12.53 -4.55 14.39
C GLY A 349 -11.42 -5.04 13.46
N ALA A 350 -11.45 -4.63 12.20
CA ALA A 350 -10.47 -4.98 11.17
C ALA A 350 -10.53 -3.91 10.05
N VAL A 351 -10.33 -2.65 10.42
CA VAL A 351 -10.61 -1.49 9.57
C VAL A 351 -9.76 -1.47 8.30
N ASP A 352 -8.50 -1.90 8.37
CA ASP A 352 -7.58 -1.94 7.22
C ASP A 352 -8.15 -2.76 6.03
N TYR A 353 -8.97 -3.76 6.28
CA TYR A 353 -9.60 -4.58 5.24
C TYR A 353 -10.58 -3.83 4.34
N THR A 354 -10.93 -2.59 4.68
CA THR A 354 -11.77 -1.71 3.83
C THR A 354 -10.95 -0.75 2.97
N GLY A 355 -9.62 -0.95 2.88
CA GLY A 355 -8.71 -0.09 2.14
C GLY A 355 -8.17 1.10 2.95
N LEU A 356 -8.71 1.36 4.13
CA LEU A 356 -8.22 2.38 5.04
C LEU A 356 -7.08 1.83 5.88
N SER A 357 -5.86 2.09 5.44
CA SER A 357 -4.65 1.60 6.10
C SER A 357 -4.10 2.63 7.09
N ALA A 358 -3.69 2.15 8.26
CA ALA A 358 -2.89 2.88 9.22
C ALA A 358 -1.61 2.10 9.52
N ASN A 359 -0.54 2.79 9.87
CA ASN A 359 0.66 2.11 10.33
C ASN A 359 0.67 2.05 11.86
N PRO A 360 0.45 0.89 12.48
CA PRO A 360 0.38 0.77 13.94
C PRO A 360 1.73 1.00 14.62
N TYR A 361 2.82 0.99 13.88
CA TYR A 361 4.18 1.22 14.39
C TYR A 361 4.68 2.65 14.19
N SER A 362 3.98 3.45 13.40
CA SER A 362 4.15 4.88 13.32
C SER A 362 2.99 5.56 14.04
N ASN A 363 3.23 6.70 14.62
CA ASN A 363 2.21 7.52 15.30
C ASN A 363 1.11 8.05 14.34
N ASN A 364 0.93 7.41 13.21
CA ASN A 364 0.16 7.87 12.08
C ASN A 364 -1.03 6.94 11.84
N SER A 365 -1.96 6.90 12.79
CA SER A 365 -3.24 6.20 12.63
C SER A 365 -4.36 7.12 12.16
N SER A 366 -4.07 8.40 11.94
CA SER A 366 -5.09 9.40 11.60
C SER A 366 -5.08 9.73 10.12
N ILE A 367 -6.25 10.00 9.58
CA ILE A 367 -6.42 10.63 8.27
C ILE A 367 -6.95 12.03 8.53
N GLY A 368 -6.16 13.05 8.26
CA GLY A 368 -6.52 14.43 8.55
C GLY A 368 -6.04 15.43 7.53
N TYR A 369 -6.77 16.51 7.38
CA TYR A 369 -6.34 17.68 6.64
C TYR A 369 -6.81 18.93 7.34
N ARG A 370 -5.90 19.61 8.03
CA ARG A 370 -6.20 20.83 8.78
C ARG A 370 -5.54 22.04 8.16
N LYS A 371 -6.24 23.14 8.21
CA LYS A 371 -5.70 24.47 7.94
C LYS A 371 -5.53 25.19 9.29
N GLY A 372 -4.33 25.14 9.84
CA GLY A 372 -4.08 25.50 11.23
C GLY A 372 -4.63 24.41 12.18
N LEU A 373 -5.30 24.82 13.26
CA LEU A 373 -5.87 23.88 14.23
C LEU A 373 -7.29 23.39 13.89
N ILE A 374 -7.85 23.81 12.76
CA ILE A 374 -9.24 23.52 12.37
C ILE A 374 -9.26 22.69 11.10
N GLY A 375 -9.95 21.57 11.13
CA GLY A 375 -10.19 20.69 9.99
C GLY A 375 -10.57 19.29 10.40
N PRO A 376 -11.09 18.47 9.47
CA PRO A 376 -11.48 17.10 9.75
C PRO A 376 -10.27 16.21 9.97
N VAL A 377 -10.34 15.36 10.99
CA VAL A 377 -9.39 14.27 11.26
C VAL A 377 -10.19 13.04 11.65
N ILE A 378 -9.82 11.88 11.14
CA ILE A 378 -10.38 10.58 11.52
C ILE A 378 -9.22 9.71 11.96
N ASP A 379 -9.24 9.22 13.19
CA ASP A 379 -8.32 8.16 13.61
C ASP A 379 -8.82 6.81 13.13
N LEU A 380 -7.87 6.03 12.64
CA LEU A 380 -8.13 4.66 12.21
C LEU A 380 -7.67 3.72 13.33
N PHE A 381 -8.63 3.09 13.99
CA PHE A 381 -8.35 2.05 14.96
C PHE A 381 -9.35 0.89 14.83
N ASP A 382 -8.87 -0.32 15.12
CA ASP A 382 -9.69 -1.52 15.09
C ASP A 382 -10.59 -1.60 16.31
N SER A 383 -10.12 -1.12 17.44
CA SER A 383 -10.92 -1.10 18.67
C SER A 383 -10.44 -0.05 19.66
N PHE A 384 -11.37 0.29 20.54
CA PHE A 384 -11.16 1.12 21.71
C PHE A 384 -11.34 0.31 22.98
N VAL A 385 -10.51 0.53 24.00
CA VAL A 385 -10.58 -0.15 25.29
C VAL A 385 -10.85 0.84 26.41
N ASP A 386 -11.88 0.58 27.20
CA ASP A 386 -12.20 1.31 28.42
C ASP A 386 -12.48 0.37 29.61
N SER A 387 -12.96 0.92 30.71
CA SER A 387 -13.31 0.14 31.91
C SER A 387 -14.45 -0.86 31.71
N THR A 388 -15.25 -0.71 30.65
CA THR A 388 -16.35 -1.62 30.30
C THR A 388 -15.93 -2.74 29.35
N GLY A 389 -14.74 -2.61 28.76
CA GLY A 389 -14.15 -3.61 27.88
C GLY A 389 -13.60 -3.05 26.58
N GLN A 390 -13.47 -3.92 25.59
CA GLN A 390 -12.97 -3.60 24.27
C GLN A 390 -14.14 -3.43 23.29
N HIS A 391 -14.20 -2.28 22.60
CA HIS A 391 -15.26 -1.89 21.68
C HIS A 391 -14.71 -1.82 20.26
N LEU A 392 -15.37 -2.52 19.32
CA LEU A 392 -14.89 -2.68 17.95
C LEU A 392 -15.37 -1.54 17.04
N ALA A 393 -14.46 -0.90 16.32
CA ALA A 393 -14.78 0.04 15.26
C ALA A 393 -15.44 -0.70 14.07
N LYS A 394 -16.19 0.03 13.27
CA LYS A 394 -16.81 -0.48 12.04
C LYS A 394 -16.36 0.39 10.88
N ALA A 395 -16.13 -0.25 9.75
CA ALA A 395 -15.85 0.46 8.50
C ALA A 395 -16.52 -0.27 7.33
N TRP A 396 -16.81 0.46 6.28
CA TRP A 396 -17.17 -0.12 5.00
C TRP A 396 -16.72 0.79 3.85
N SER A 397 -16.53 0.19 2.70
CA SER A 397 -16.12 0.89 1.50
C SER A 397 -16.85 0.37 0.25
N VAL A 398 -16.93 1.24 -0.73
CA VAL A 398 -17.33 0.91 -2.10
C VAL A 398 -16.38 1.60 -3.06
N ASN A 399 -15.94 0.84 -4.06
CA ASN A 399 -15.11 1.32 -5.14
C ASN A 399 -15.75 0.96 -6.48
N VAL A 400 -15.78 1.90 -7.42
CA VAL A 400 -16.28 1.71 -8.77
C VAL A 400 -15.28 2.28 -9.75
N GLU A 401 -14.86 1.49 -10.72
CA GLU A 401 -13.86 1.89 -11.72
C GLU A 401 -14.31 1.50 -13.12
N LEU A 402 -14.06 2.39 -14.08
CA LEU A 402 -14.30 2.16 -15.50
C LEU A 402 -13.04 2.47 -16.28
N ARG A 403 -12.64 1.57 -17.18
CA ARG A 403 -11.58 1.78 -18.16
C ARG A 403 -12.15 1.73 -19.56
N HIS A 404 -11.73 2.70 -20.40
CA HIS A 404 -12.10 2.76 -21.80
C HIS A 404 -10.86 2.99 -22.69
N PHE A 405 -10.78 2.22 -23.77
CA PHE A 405 -9.77 2.36 -24.82
C PHE A 405 -10.34 3.17 -25.99
N TRP A 406 -9.92 4.42 -26.09
CA TRP A 406 -10.26 5.31 -27.22
C TRP A 406 -9.64 4.84 -28.53
N THR A 407 -8.41 4.32 -28.42
CA THR A 407 -7.65 3.69 -29.50
C THR A 407 -6.80 2.57 -28.88
N PRO A 408 -6.16 1.70 -29.69
CA PRO A 408 -5.25 0.69 -29.15
C PRO A 408 -4.09 1.25 -28.31
N THR A 409 -3.78 2.55 -28.47
CA THR A 409 -2.66 3.22 -27.80
C THR A 409 -3.09 4.27 -26.78
N VAL A 410 -4.38 4.62 -26.71
CA VAL A 410 -4.88 5.65 -25.79
C VAL A 410 -6.04 5.08 -24.97
N ARG A 411 -5.92 5.12 -23.66
CA ARG A 411 -6.96 4.70 -22.73
C ARG A 411 -7.14 5.72 -21.61
N SER A 412 -8.32 5.71 -21.03
CA SER A 412 -8.62 6.46 -19.81
C SER A 412 -9.29 5.55 -18.80
N SER A 413 -9.13 5.88 -17.53
CA SER A 413 -9.89 5.26 -16.45
C SER A 413 -10.47 6.35 -15.56
N ILE A 414 -11.65 6.09 -15.01
CA ILE A 414 -12.26 6.89 -13.96
C ILE A 414 -12.59 5.97 -12.80
N ALA A 415 -12.36 6.43 -11.60
CA ALA A 415 -12.65 5.70 -10.37
C ALA A 415 -13.35 6.60 -9.35
N TYR A 416 -14.31 6.03 -8.63
CA TYR A 416 -14.92 6.63 -7.45
C TYR A 416 -14.82 5.67 -6.28
N GLY A 417 -14.31 6.18 -5.17
CA GLY A 417 -14.20 5.47 -3.92
C GLY A 417 -14.94 6.19 -2.79
N HIS A 418 -15.60 5.42 -1.94
CA HIS A 418 -16.29 5.92 -0.75
C HIS A 418 -16.00 5.02 0.44
N ASN A 419 -15.55 5.62 1.54
CA ASN A 419 -15.32 4.93 2.81
C ASN A 419 -16.13 5.59 3.91
N VAL A 420 -16.59 4.77 4.84
CA VAL A 420 -17.22 5.21 6.09
C VAL A 420 -16.55 4.50 7.26
N VAL A 421 -16.11 5.27 8.24
CA VAL A 421 -15.60 4.77 9.51
C VAL A 421 -16.55 5.19 10.63
N THR A 422 -16.96 4.23 11.43
CA THR A 422 -17.80 4.46 12.62
C THR A 422 -17.02 4.04 13.85
N GLN A 423 -16.65 5.03 14.65
CA GLN A 423 -15.94 4.80 15.89
C GLN A 423 -16.92 4.36 16.99
N PRO A 424 -16.51 3.45 17.89
CA PRO A 424 -17.40 2.86 18.89
C PRO A 424 -17.79 3.84 20.01
N ILE A 425 -17.01 4.90 20.21
CA ILE A 425 -17.19 5.87 21.29
C ILE A 425 -17.14 7.27 20.71
N GLN A 426 -18.30 7.88 20.49
CA GLN A 426 -18.40 9.21 19.94
C GLN A 426 -18.87 10.26 20.95
N SER A 427 -19.56 9.84 22.01
CA SER A 427 -20.37 10.76 22.83
C SER A 427 -19.82 11.06 24.22
N GLN A 428 -18.73 10.44 24.67
CA GLN A 428 -18.38 10.50 26.10
C GLN A 428 -17.40 11.61 26.51
N ILE A 429 -16.91 12.44 25.57
CA ILE A 429 -15.81 13.36 25.92
C ILE A 429 -16.09 14.83 25.77
N SER A 430 -17.26 15.21 25.31
CA SER A 430 -17.70 16.61 25.34
C SER A 430 -17.81 17.18 26.74
N ALA A 431 -17.73 16.37 27.79
CA ALA A 431 -18.06 16.74 29.18
C ALA A 431 -16.86 17.08 30.05
N VAL A 432 -15.66 17.24 29.55
CA VAL A 432 -14.56 17.78 30.37
C VAL A 432 -14.71 19.31 30.42
N ALA A 433 -15.41 19.78 31.41
CA ALA A 433 -15.56 21.22 31.69
C ALA A 433 -14.16 21.84 31.83
N GLY A 434 -13.85 22.81 30.99
CA GLY A 434 -12.61 23.61 31.05
C GLY A 434 -11.52 23.22 30.04
N ALA A 435 -11.72 22.25 29.19
CA ALA A 435 -10.81 22.00 28.09
C ALA A 435 -10.93 23.08 27.01
N SER A 436 -9.82 23.61 26.56
CA SER A 436 -9.81 24.52 25.42
C SER A 436 -10.29 23.77 24.16
N PRO A 437 -11.02 24.42 23.25
CA PRO A 437 -11.39 23.81 21.97
C PRO A 437 -10.16 23.24 21.27
N GLY A 438 -10.18 21.96 20.97
CA GLY A 438 -9.05 21.24 20.34
C GLY A 438 -8.17 20.41 21.26
N GLN A 439 -8.41 20.37 22.57
CA GLN A 439 -7.60 19.62 23.54
C GLN A 439 -8.21 18.28 24.00
N VAL A 440 -9.44 18.01 23.68
CA VAL A 440 -10.10 16.76 24.06
C VAL A 440 -10.78 16.19 22.84
N GLY A 441 -10.10 15.32 22.14
CA GLY A 441 -10.64 14.74 20.95
C GLY A 441 -10.73 13.24 21.07
N PHE A 442 -11.94 12.70 21.04
CA PHE A 442 -12.15 11.45 20.35
C PHE A 442 -12.35 11.78 18.91
N GLU A 443 -11.60 11.07 18.13
CA GLU A 443 -11.66 11.19 16.70
C GLU A 443 -13.07 10.81 16.25
N PRO A 444 -13.74 11.67 15.52
CA PRO A 444 -15.10 11.44 15.10
C PRO A 444 -15.15 10.29 14.08
N SER A 445 -16.31 9.67 13.99
CA SER A 445 -16.66 8.93 12.79
C SER A 445 -16.60 9.85 11.58
N GLY A 446 -16.37 9.28 10.41
CA GLY A 446 -16.28 10.12 9.22
C GLY A 446 -16.36 9.37 7.92
N LYS A 447 -16.29 10.14 6.85
CA LYS A 447 -16.44 9.68 5.47
C LYS A 447 -15.34 10.25 4.60
N ILE A 448 -14.87 9.41 3.69
CA ILE A 448 -13.86 9.77 2.70
C ILE A 448 -14.43 9.48 1.32
N ASP A 449 -14.42 10.47 0.45
CA ASP A 449 -14.72 10.32 -0.97
C ASP A 449 -13.46 10.58 -1.78
N GLN A 450 -13.22 9.77 -2.80
CA GLN A 450 -12.12 9.93 -3.73
C GLN A 450 -12.64 9.77 -5.16
N VAL A 451 -12.29 10.68 -6.03
CA VAL A 451 -12.50 10.57 -7.49
C VAL A 451 -11.16 10.70 -8.17
N SER A 452 -10.83 9.76 -9.03
CA SER A 452 -9.62 9.80 -9.84
C SER A 452 -9.98 9.62 -11.31
N ALA A 453 -9.32 10.34 -12.19
CA ALA A 453 -9.47 10.19 -13.63
C ALA A 453 -8.11 10.33 -14.31
N ASN A 454 -7.79 9.40 -15.20
CA ASN A 454 -6.53 9.41 -15.93
C ASN A 454 -6.71 9.35 -17.44
N LEU A 455 -5.65 9.73 -18.14
CA LEU A 455 -5.44 9.50 -19.55
C LEU A 455 -4.04 8.93 -19.74
N ILE A 456 -3.94 7.77 -20.40
CA ILE A 456 -2.68 7.07 -20.62
C ILE A 456 -2.48 6.87 -22.11
N TRP A 457 -1.31 7.26 -22.60
CA TRP A 457 -0.85 7.04 -23.94
C TRP A 457 0.30 6.04 -23.96
N SER A 458 0.15 4.98 -24.76
CA SER A 458 1.15 3.92 -24.98
C SER A 458 1.69 4.02 -26.40
N PRO A 459 2.64 4.94 -26.70
CA PRO A 459 3.12 5.19 -28.07
C PRO A 459 3.81 3.99 -28.71
N VAL A 460 4.44 3.18 -27.89
CA VAL A 460 5.09 1.92 -28.28
C VAL A 460 4.79 0.86 -27.21
N PRO A 461 4.88 -0.43 -27.56
CA PRO A 461 4.67 -1.50 -26.59
C PRO A 461 5.53 -1.33 -25.33
N LYS A 462 4.92 -1.54 -24.17
CA LYS A 462 5.58 -1.48 -22.86
C LYS A 462 6.07 -0.07 -22.43
N LEU A 463 5.62 1.00 -23.06
CA LEU A 463 5.83 2.38 -22.60
C LEU A 463 4.48 3.06 -22.40
N ASP A 464 4.22 3.48 -21.18
CA ASP A 464 3.03 4.23 -20.79
C ASP A 464 3.43 5.63 -20.34
N LEU A 465 2.76 6.63 -20.90
CA LEU A 465 2.81 8.04 -20.47
C LEU A 465 1.42 8.42 -19.98
N GLY A 466 1.28 8.68 -18.69
CA GLY A 466 -0.01 8.89 -18.05
C GLY A 466 -0.08 10.20 -17.30
N VAL A 467 -1.26 10.80 -17.31
CA VAL A 467 -1.64 11.91 -16.43
C VAL A 467 -2.89 11.51 -15.66
N GLU A 468 -2.99 11.89 -14.41
CA GLU A 468 -4.15 11.63 -13.55
C GLU A 468 -4.48 12.88 -12.73
N ALA A 469 -5.77 13.16 -12.61
CA ALA A 469 -6.31 14.11 -11.66
C ALA A 469 -7.01 13.34 -10.54
N LEU A 470 -6.79 13.76 -9.31
CA LEU A 470 -7.33 13.16 -8.10
C LEU A 470 -8.05 14.24 -7.30
N TRP A 471 -9.33 14.04 -7.02
CA TRP A 471 -10.10 14.81 -6.04
C TRP A 471 -10.38 13.96 -4.82
N TRP A 472 -10.24 14.57 -3.66
CA TRP A 472 -10.43 13.89 -2.38
C TRP A 472 -11.20 14.77 -1.42
N ARG A 473 -12.09 14.19 -0.61
CA ARG A 473 -12.86 14.86 0.42
C ARG A 473 -12.91 14.03 1.70
N LEU A 474 -12.59 14.66 2.81
CA LEU A 474 -12.79 14.14 4.14
C LEU A 474 -13.90 14.92 4.85
N LYS A 475 -14.80 14.21 5.51
CA LYS A 475 -15.85 14.78 6.33
C LYS A 475 -15.96 14.00 7.64
N THR A 476 -15.99 14.72 8.76
CA THR A 476 -16.20 14.16 10.09
C THR A 476 -17.63 14.40 10.57
N ASP A 477 -18.14 13.49 11.39
CA ASP A 477 -19.49 13.55 11.97
C ASP A 477 -19.45 14.22 13.35
N CYS A 478 -20.59 14.74 13.81
CA CYS A 478 -20.72 15.38 15.12
C CYS A 478 -20.82 14.41 16.30
N GLY A 479 -20.97 13.11 16.03
CA GLY A 479 -20.98 12.08 17.08
C GLY A 479 -22.15 12.12 18.05
N GLY A 480 -23.27 12.73 17.66
CA GLY A 480 -24.45 12.88 18.52
C GLY A 480 -24.45 14.14 19.40
N GLU A 481 -23.46 15.01 19.24
CA GLU A 481 -23.45 16.32 19.87
C GLU A 481 -24.51 17.23 19.28
N ASP A 482 -24.96 18.23 20.08
CA ASP A 482 -25.84 19.26 19.57
C ASP A 482 -25.11 20.16 18.55
N ALA A 483 -25.89 20.86 17.72
CA ALA A 483 -25.35 21.64 16.61
C ALA A 483 -24.40 22.79 17.07
N VAL A 484 -24.58 23.32 18.24
CA VAL A 484 -23.78 24.46 18.77
C VAL A 484 -22.42 23.94 19.23
N THR A 485 -22.40 22.86 19.98
CA THR A 485 -21.18 22.19 20.46
C THR A 485 -20.35 21.66 19.29
N CYS A 486 -20.99 20.99 18.35
CA CYS A 486 -20.31 20.49 17.13
C CYS A 486 -19.76 21.62 16.25
N ALA A 487 -20.46 22.75 16.13
CA ALA A 487 -19.96 23.89 15.36
C ALA A 487 -18.71 24.54 15.99
N ALA A 488 -18.61 24.52 17.31
CA ALA A 488 -17.45 25.02 18.04
C ALA A 488 -16.26 24.07 18.07
N ASP A 489 -16.48 22.78 17.84
CA ASP A 489 -15.42 21.77 17.80
C ASP A 489 -14.49 22.01 16.58
N PRO A 490 -13.16 22.01 16.75
CA PRO A 490 -12.22 22.24 15.66
C PRO A 490 -12.11 21.07 14.66
N ILE A 491 -12.53 19.87 15.03
CA ILE A 491 -12.35 18.63 14.26
C ILE A 491 -13.69 18.04 13.80
N ARG A 492 -14.70 18.01 14.69
CA ARG A 492 -16.01 17.41 14.43
C ARG A 492 -16.88 18.28 13.54
N GLY A 493 -17.72 17.63 12.74
CA GLY A 493 -18.60 18.31 11.80
C GLY A 493 -17.87 19.11 10.72
N LYS A 494 -16.58 18.90 10.56
CA LYS A 494 -15.76 19.61 9.56
C LYS A 494 -15.71 18.82 8.25
N SER A 495 -15.43 19.56 7.17
CA SER A 495 -15.21 18.96 5.85
C SER A 495 -14.09 19.72 5.15
N THR A 496 -13.24 18.99 4.48
CA THR A 496 -12.23 19.55 3.58
C THR A 496 -12.18 18.77 2.29
N SER A 497 -11.73 19.42 1.23
CA SER A 497 -11.46 18.75 -0.06
C SER A 497 -10.22 19.32 -0.68
N THR A 498 -9.57 18.53 -1.51
CA THR A 498 -8.37 18.93 -2.22
C THR A 498 -8.28 18.21 -3.56
N ILE A 499 -7.47 18.77 -4.46
CA ILE A 499 -7.22 18.22 -5.80
C ILE A 499 -5.71 18.04 -5.94
N GLY A 500 -5.31 16.88 -6.40
CA GLY A 500 -3.93 16.56 -6.76
C GLY A 500 -3.81 16.15 -8.22
N GLY A 501 -2.58 16.00 -8.67
CA GLY A 501 -2.29 15.53 -10.03
C GLY A 501 -1.05 14.66 -10.06
N ILE A 502 -1.03 13.68 -10.95
CA ILE A 502 0.09 12.77 -11.17
C ILE A 502 0.44 12.81 -12.66
N PHE A 503 1.72 12.92 -12.95
CA PHE A 503 2.29 12.58 -14.25
C PHE A 503 3.24 11.41 -14.08
N ARG A 504 3.05 10.33 -14.85
CA ARG A 504 3.87 9.12 -14.78
C ARG A 504 4.34 8.68 -16.15
N ALA A 505 5.63 8.42 -16.27
CA ALA A 505 6.21 7.67 -17.37
C ALA A 505 6.66 6.31 -16.87
N ARG A 506 6.22 5.20 -17.49
CA ARG A 506 6.56 3.84 -17.12
C ARG A 506 7.01 3.03 -18.32
N ARG A 507 8.15 2.37 -18.19
CA ARG A 507 8.69 1.44 -19.18
C ARG A 507 8.86 0.05 -18.54
N ASP A 508 8.13 -0.93 -19.08
CA ASP A 508 8.31 -2.34 -18.75
C ASP A 508 9.35 -2.99 -19.68
N PHE A 509 10.06 -4.02 -19.23
CA PHE A 509 11.06 -4.75 -20.03
C PHE A 509 11.02 -6.26 -19.77
#